data_2689dac7d9ccef64196ad7b250f44458
#
_entry.id   2689dac7d9ccef64196ad7b250f44458
#
_cell.length_a   1.000
_cell.length_b   1.000
_cell.length_c   1.000
_cell.angle_alpha   90.00
_cell.angle_beta   90.00
_cell.angle_gamma   90.00
#
_symmetry.space_group_name_H-M   'P 1'
#
loop_
_entity.id
_entity.type
_entity.pdbx_description
1 polymer ?
#
loop_
_entity_poly.entity_id
_entity_poly.type
_entity_poly.pdbx_seq_one_letter_code
_entity_poly.pdbx_strand_id
1 'polypeptide(L)'
;PDDAKMPPYNPKAPPSKQFSTMHCAIVSHDGLVYACDRVNDRIQVFKKDGSFVKEVFIDPKTYRSGSVWDMAFSRDPDQTYIYQANGVDEKVNILLRSTLEVLTSFGDGGRQPGQFFGVHSIATDSRGDLDTTETYEGKRLQKFVYKGLGPVTTQDQGTLWPKR
;
A
#
# COMPACT_ATOMS: atom_id res chain seq x y z
N PRO A 1 2.92 -3.56 -26.99
CA PRO A 1 3.48 -2.58 -26.09
C PRO A 1 4.75 -2.09 -26.73
N ASP A 2 4.78 -0.82 -27.09
CA ASP A 2 6.00 -0.21 -27.60
C ASP A 2 7.05 -0.21 -26.49
N ASP A 3 8.21 -0.80 -26.76
CA ASP A 3 9.43 -0.67 -25.96
C ASP A 3 9.99 0.79 -26.00
N ALA A 4 9.10 1.76 -26.13
CA ALA A 4 9.45 3.15 -26.05
C ALA A 4 10.06 3.40 -24.68
N LYS A 5 11.34 3.74 -24.66
CA LYS A 5 12.06 4.15 -23.44
C LYS A 5 11.18 5.09 -22.65
N MET A 6 10.79 4.67 -21.45
CA MET A 6 10.02 5.54 -20.57
C MET A 6 10.76 6.87 -20.43
N PRO A 7 10.05 8.00 -20.57
CA PRO A 7 10.69 9.31 -20.38
C PRO A 7 11.32 9.36 -18.97
N PRO A 8 12.37 10.14 -18.79
CA PRO A 8 12.93 10.35 -17.47
C PRO A 8 11.84 10.75 -16.47
N TYR A 9 11.90 10.20 -15.27
CA TYR A 9 10.95 10.52 -14.20
C TYR A 9 10.88 12.04 -13.99
N ASN A 10 9.68 12.59 -14.14
CA ASN A 10 9.41 14.00 -13.88
C ASN A 10 8.30 14.12 -12.83
N PRO A 11 8.61 14.48 -11.58
CA PRO A 11 7.62 14.58 -10.50
C PRO A 11 6.59 15.70 -10.71
N LYS A 12 6.78 16.55 -11.72
CA LYS A 12 5.85 17.64 -12.11
C LYS A 12 5.03 17.29 -13.35
N ALA A 13 5.28 16.13 -13.96
CA ALA A 13 4.48 15.70 -15.10
C ALA A 13 3.05 15.36 -14.65
N PRO A 14 2.04 15.64 -15.50
CA PRO A 14 0.70 15.15 -15.21
C PRO A 14 0.70 13.61 -15.15
N PRO A 15 -0.17 12.99 -14.33
CA PRO A 15 -0.24 11.54 -14.21
C PRO A 15 -0.42 10.88 -15.58
N SER A 16 0.36 9.83 -15.84
CA SER A 16 0.23 9.05 -17.08
C SER A 16 -1.15 8.37 -17.13
N LYS A 17 -1.77 8.38 -18.30
CA LYS A 17 -2.99 7.58 -18.54
C LYS A 17 -2.69 6.07 -18.58
N GLN A 18 -1.47 5.70 -18.96
CA GLN A 18 -1.03 4.31 -19.00
C GLN A 18 -0.47 3.88 -17.66
N PHE A 19 -0.62 2.60 -17.35
CA PHE A 19 0.09 1.98 -16.25
C PHE A 19 1.60 2.05 -16.49
N SER A 20 2.36 2.30 -15.43
CA SER A 20 3.81 2.25 -15.49
C SER A 20 4.32 0.89 -15.03
N THR A 21 4.13 0.55 -13.78
CA THR A 21 4.51 -0.76 -13.25
C THR A 21 3.34 -1.34 -12.48
N MET A 22 2.61 -2.23 -13.14
CA MET A 22 1.55 -2.99 -12.47
C MET A 22 2.17 -3.97 -11.48
N HIS A 23 1.88 -3.79 -10.19
CA HIS A 23 2.52 -4.55 -9.14
C HIS A 23 1.56 -5.47 -8.38
N CYS A 24 0.32 -5.08 -8.22
CA CYS A 24 -0.72 -5.92 -7.66
C CYS A 24 -2.05 -5.77 -8.40
N ALA A 25 -2.90 -6.80 -8.32
CA ALA A 25 -4.30 -6.75 -8.68
C ALA A 25 -5.09 -7.64 -7.71
N ILE A 26 -5.99 -7.05 -6.94
CA ILE A 26 -6.82 -7.77 -5.98
C ILE A 26 -8.29 -7.47 -6.20
N VAL A 27 -9.15 -8.45 -5.89
CA VAL A 27 -10.60 -8.35 -6.09
C VAL A 27 -11.29 -8.32 -4.73
N SER A 28 -12.12 -7.30 -4.51
CA SER A 28 -12.93 -7.18 -3.31
C SER A 28 -14.17 -8.09 -3.34
N HIS A 29 -14.81 -8.30 -2.19
CA HIS A 29 -16.01 -9.13 -2.07
C HIS A 29 -17.16 -8.63 -2.95
N ASP A 30 -17.29 -7.31 -3.12
CA ASP A 30 -18.28 -6.69 -4.01
C ASP A 30 -17.88 -6.71 -5.50
N GLY A 31 -16.77 -7.36 -5.82
CA GLY A 31 -16.34 -7.64 -7.19
C GLY A 31 -15.63 -6.49 -7.90
N LEU A 32 -15.16 -5.48 -7.17
CA LEU A 32 -14.29 -4.45 -7.72
C LEU A 32 -12.85 -4.94 -7.79
N VAL A 33 -12.14 -4.54 -8.83
CA VAL A 33 -10.73 -4.86 -9.05
C VAL A 33 -9.88 -3.64 -8.67
N TYR A 34 -8.97 -3.82 -7.74
CA TYR A 34 -8.03 -2.80 -7.30
C TYR A 34 -6.65 -3.09 -7.87
N ALA A 35 -6.06 -2.12 -8.52
CA ALA A 35 -4.80 -2.24 -9.24
C ALA A 35 -3.74 -1.32 -8.64
N CYS A 36 -2.56 -1.90 -8.33
CA CYS A 36 -1.39 -1.15 -7.88
C CYS A 36 -0.59 -0.67 -9.08
N ASP A 37 -0.70 0.59 -9.43
CA ASP A 37 0.16 1.22 -10.44
C ASP A 37 1.33 1.90 -9.73
N ARG A 38 2.34 1.07 -9.41
CA ARG A 38 3.39 1.38 -8.42
C ARG A 38 4.14 2.66 -8.72
N VAL A 39 4.73 2.76 -9.91
CA VAL A 39 5.59 3.89 -10.28
C VAL A 39 4.80 5.18 -10.51
N ASN A 40 3.52 5.07 -10.82
CA ASN A 40 2.62 6.22 -10.91
C ASN A 40 2.01 6.62 -9.54
N ASP A 41 2.43 5.98 -8.45
CA ASP A 41 1.99 6.28 -7.08
C ASP A 41 0.47 6.22 -6.90
N ARG A 42 -0.22 5.30 -7.60
CA ARG A 42 -1.68 5.29 -7.56
C ARG A 42 -2.30 3.91 -7.41
N ILE A 43 -3.48 3.91 -6.80
CA ILE A 43 -4.43 2.82 -6.83
C ILE A 43 -5.52 3.19 -7.82
N GLN A 44 -5.82 2.30 -8.75
CA GLN A 44 -6.98 2.42 -9.64
C GLN A 44 -7.98 1.31 -9.35
N VAL A 45 -9.26 1.64 -9.42
CA VAL A 45 -10.38 0.72 -9.17
C VAL A 45 -11.20 0.56 -10.44
N PHE A 46 -11.49 -0.69 -10.78
CA PHE A 46 -12.24 -1.06 -11.97
C PHE A 46 -13.37 -2.02 -11.61
N LYS A 47 -14.39 -2.08 -12.47
CA LYS A 47 -15.32 -3.21 -12.49
C LYS A 47 -14.66 -4.42 -13.18
N LYS A 48 -15.26 -5.61 -13.04
CA LYS A 48 -14.76 -6.83 -13.68
C LYS A 48 -14.76 -6.78 -15.22
N ASP A 49 -15.59 -5.91 -15.80
CA ASP A 49 -15.62 -5.67 -17.24
C ASP A 49 -14.53 -4.71 -17.74
N GLY A 50 -13.67 -4.22 -16.85
CA GLY A 50 -12.61 -3.27 -17.12
C GLY A 50 -13.03 -1.80 -17.06
N SER A 51 -14.30 -1.50 -16.77
CA SER A 51 -14.77 -0.12 -16.65
C SER A 51 -14.11 0.56 -15.45
N PHE A 52 -13.50 1.72 -15.67
CA PHE A 52 -12.90 2.54 -14.63
C PHE A 52 -13.95 3.05 -13.63
N VAL A 53 -13.63 3.02 -12.34
CA VAL A 53 -14.50 3.51 -11.26
C VAL A 53 -13.91 4.75 -10.61
N LYS A 54 -12.69 4.65 -10.08
CA LYS A 54 -12.01 5.74 -9.37
C LYS A 54 -10.52 5.47 -9.23
N GLU A 55 -9.78 6.49 -8.86
CA GLU A 55 -8.36 6.38 -8.52
C GLU A 55 -8.00 7.29 -7.34
N VAL A 56 -6.87 7.00 -6.73
CA VAL A 56 -6.21 7.85 -5.74
C VAL A 56 -4.70 7.78 -5.90
N PHE A 57 -4.04 8.90 -5.68
CA PHE A 57 -2.58 8.98 -5.61
C PHE A 57 -2.15 8.87 -4.15
N ILE A 58 -1.21 7.97 -3.89
CA ILE A 58 -0.68 7.69 -2.55
C ILE A 58 0.77 8.16 -2.51
N ASP A 59 1.09 9.06 -1.58
CA ASP A 59 2.44 9.60 -1.44
C ASP A 59 3.06 10.02 -2.79
N PRO A 60 2.43 10.92 -3.57
CA PRO A 60 2.75 11.17 -4.99
C PRO A 60 4.10 11.87 -5.20
N LYS A 61 4.91 12.00 -4.16
CA LYS A 61 6.29 12.49 -4.21
C LYS A 61 7.32 11.40 -3.97
N THR A 62 6.87 10.15 -3.89
CA THR A 62 7.76 9.01 -3.72
C THR A 62 8.59 8.80 -4.99
N TYR A 63 9.90 8.70 -4.82
CA TYR A 63 10.83 8.59 -5.94
C TYR A 63 11.05 7.15 -6.41
N ARG A 64 11.59 7.01 -7.62
CA ARG A 64 12.10 5.76 -8.20
C ARG A 64 11.01 4.71 -8.41
N SER A 65 10.92 3.76 -7.48
CA SER A 65 10.03 2.60 -7.60
C SER A 65 8.58 2.90 -7.24
N GLY A 66 8.29 4.11 -6.78
CA GLY A 66 6.94 4.54 -6.42
C GLY A 66 6.43 3.96 -5.10
N SER A 67 5.23 4.39 -4.71
CA SER A 67 4.68 4.15 -3.37
C SER A 67 3.78 2.92 -3.27
N VAL A 68 3.04 2.55 -4.34
CA VAL A 68 1.96 1.56 -4.24
C VAL A 68 2.44 0.17 -4.63
N TRP A 69 3.03 -0.55 -3.65
CA TRP A 69 3.65 -1.85 -3.92
C TRP A 69 2.65 -2.99 -3.86
N ASP A 70 1.90 -3.09 -2.77
CA ASP A 70 0.90 -4.15 -2.59
C ASP A 70 -0.21 -3.68 -1.66
N MET A 71 -1.33 -4.40 -1.61
CA MET A 71 -2.43 -4.08 -0.71
C MET A 71 -3.19 -5.32 -0.27
N ALA A 72 -3.80 -5.23 0.91
CA ALA A 72 -4.72 -6.23 1.44
C ALA A 72 -5.95 -5.54 2.02
N PHE A 73 -7.09 -6.22 1.98
CA PHE A 73 -8.32 -5.72 2.61
C PHE A 73 -8.40 -6.16 4.07
N SER A 74 -9.04 -5.34 4.90
CA SER A 74 -9.47 -5.76 6.23
C SER A 74 -10.46 -6.93 6.16
N ARG A 75 -10.58 -7.71 7.25
CA ARG A 75 -11.36 -8.96 7.27
C ARG A 75 -12.82 -8.80 7.70
N ASP A 76 -13.23 -7.56 8.01
CA ASP A 76 -14.63 -7.27 8.22
C ASP A 76 -15.45 -7.55 6.93
N PRO A 77 -16.75 -7.90 7.03
CA PRO A 77 -17.57 -8.29 5.87
C PRO A 77 -17.55 -7.27 4.73
N ASP A 78 -17.49 -5.98 5.07
CA ASP A 78 -17.49 -4.88 4.11
C ASP A 78 -16.10 -4.54 3.56
N GLN A 79 -15.04 -5.19 4.09
CA GLN A 79 -13.66 -4.86 3.75
C GLN A 79 -13.42 -3.34 3.86
N THR A 80 -13.77 -2.79 5.03
CA THR A 80 -13.83 -1.34 5.28
C THR A 80 -12.50 -0.64 5.03
N TYR A 81 -11.39 -1.32 5.31
CA TYR A 81 -10.05 -0.75 5.20
C TYR A 81 -9.20 -1.46 4.14
N ILE A 82 -8.27 -0.69 3.59
CA ILE A 82 -7.17 -1.19 2.76
C ILE A 82 -5.87 -0.95 3.53
N TYR A 83 -5.05 -1.97 3.65
CA TYR A 83 -3.66 -1.88 4.09
C TYR A 83 -2.77 -1.84 2.86
N GLN A 84 -2.02 -0.78 2.67
CA GLN A 84 -1.21 -0.57 1.47
C GLN A 84 0.27 -0.49 1.84
N ALA A 85 1.09 -1.39 1.28
CA ALA A 85 2.52 -1.41 1.48
C ALA A 85 3.21 -0.35 0.61
N ASN A 86 3.92 0.58 1.24
CA ASN A 86 4.78 1.56 0.59
C ASN A 86 6.25 1.21 0.85
N GLY A 87 6.85 0.48 -0.09
CA GLY A 87 8.20 -0.08 0.09
C GLY A 87 9.32 0.94 -0.02
N VAL A 88 9.10 2.10 -0.60
CA VAL A 88 10.11 3.17 -0.69
C VAL A 88 10.11 4.05 0.56
N ASP A 89 8.93 4.42 1.04
CA ASP A 89 8.80 5.26 2.23
C ASP A 89 8.73 4.44 3.53
N GLU A 90 8.94 3.11 3.43
CA GLU A 90 9.11 2.18 4.55
C GLU A 90 7.95 2.18 5.53
N LYS A 91 6.72 2.16 5.02
CA LYS A 91 5.50 2.21 5.84
C LYS A 91 4.35 1.42 5.24
N VAL A 92 3.33 1.21 6.05
CA VAL A 92 2.01 0.71 5.62
C VAL A 92 0.99 1.81 5.83
N ASN A 93 0.34 2.23 4.75
CA ASN A 93 -0.79 3.15 4.79
C ASN A 93 -2.08 2.39 5.09
N ILE A 94 -2.98 2.97 5.88
CA ILE A 94 -4.33 2.48 6.14
C ILE A 94 -5.32 3.44 5.51
N LEU A 95 -6.08 2.93 4.53
CA LEU A 95 -7.05 3.73 3.78
C LEU A 95 -8.48 3.30 4.13
N LEU A 96 -9.41 4.24 4.05
CA LEU A 96 -10.83 3.93 3.99
C LEU A 96 -11.20 3.47 2.58
N ARG A 97 -11.62 2.21 2.41
CA ARG A 97 -11.87 1.61 1.08
C ARG A 97 -12.93 2.36 0.25
N SER A 98 -13.98 2.86 0.91
CA SER A 98 -15.09 3.55 0.24
C SER A 98 -14.65 4.83 -0.48
N THR A 99 -13.74 5.60 0.11
CA THR A 99 -13.26 6.88 -0.43
C THR A 99 -11.85 6.81 -0.99
N LEU A 100 -11.06 5.81 -0.61
CA LEU A 100 -9.62 5.68 -0.80
C LEU A 100 -8.80 6.74 -0.04
N GLU A 101 -9.38 7.39 0.94
CA GLU A 101 -8.70 8.34 1.80
C GLU A 101 -7.69 7.63 2.70
N VAL A 102 -6.46 8.13 2.78
CA VAL A 102 -5.46 7.68 3.73
C VAL A 102 -5.82 8.22 5.11
N LEU A 103 -6.17 7.31 6.02
CA LEU A 103 -6.56 7.65 7.40
C LEU A 103 -5.35 7.81 8.31
N THR A 104 -4.37 6.94 8.15
CA THR A 104 -3.14 6.91 8.94
C THR A 104 -2.12 6.00 8.27
N SER A 105 -0.91 5.97 8.81
CA SER A 105 0.13 5.01 8.45
C SER A 105 0.87 4.53 9.69
N PHE A 106 1.59 3.43 9.56
CA PHE A 106 2.51 2.93 10.57
C PHE A 106 3.75 2.33 9.91
N GLY A 107 4.82 2.24 10.69
CA GLY A 107 6.13 1.81 10.23
C GLY A 107 7.05 3.01 10.01
N ASP A 108 8.31 2.69 9.92
CA ASP A 108 9.41 3.64 9.76
C ASP A 108 10.60 2.87 9.18
N GLY A 109 11.53 3.57 8.56
CA GLY A 109 12.74 2.95 7.99
C GLY A 109 13.61 2.31 9.07
N GLY A 110 13.93 1.03 8.93
CA GLY A 110 14.81 0.35 9.85
C GLY A 110 14.61 -1.16 9.96
N ARG A 111 15.28 -1.77 10.94
CA ARG A 111 15.31 -3.23 11.13
C ARG A 111 14.74 -3.71 12.47
N GLN A 112 14.22 -2.80 13.29
CA GLN A 112 13.55 -3.19 14.53
C GLN A 112 12.15 -3.74 14.24
N PRO A 113 11.55 -4.52 15.14
CA PRO A 113 10.15 -4.91 15.01
C PRO A 113 9.25 -3.68 14.82
N GLY A 114 8.39 -3.73 13.80
CA GLY A 114 7.52 -2.62 13.42
C GLY A 114 8.15 -1.58 12.49
N GLN A 115 9.47 -1.61 12.30
CA GLN A 115 10.15 -0.87 11.24
C GLN A 115 10.22 -1.71 9.96
N PHE A 116 10.44 -1.08 8.81
CA PHE A 116 10.51 -1.74 7.51
C PHE A 116 11.81 -1.44 6.79
N PHE A 117 12.20 -2.38 5.93
CA PHE A 117 13.25 -2.19 4.95
C PHE A 117 12.81 -2.84 3.63
N GLY A 118 12.15 -2.05 2.78
CA GLY A 118 11.58 -2.54 1.53
C GLY A 118 10.37 -3.45 1.73
N VAL A 119 9.37 -2.99 2.53
CA VAL A 119 8.10 -3.71 2.66
C VAL A 119 7.49 -3.91 1.28
N HIS A 120 7.21 -5.19 0.93
CA HIS A 120 6.91 -5.55 -0.45
C HIS A 120 5.51 -6.12 -0.62
N SER A 121 5.22 -7.21 0.07
CA SER A 121 3.90 -7.83 0.00
C SER A 121 3.22 -7.82 1.36
N ILE A 122 1.91 -7.78 1.33
CA ILE A 122 1.07 -7.64 2.50
C ILE A 122 -0.17 -8.54 2.37
N ALA A 123 -0.55 -9.19 3.47
CA ALA A 123 -1.74 -10.06 3.51
C ALA A 123 -2.42 -9.96 4.87
N THR A 124 -3.72 -10.23 4.91
CA THR A 124 -4.49 -10.37 6.15
C THR A 124 -4.90 -11.82 6.37
N ASP A 125 -4.69 -12.34 7.57
CA ASP A 125 -5.17 -13.68 7.94
C ASP A 125 -6.66 -13.65 8.35
N SER A 126 -7.24 -14.83 8.66
CA SER A 126 -8.66 -14.97 9.03
C SER A 126 -9.04 -14.25 10.33
N ARG A 127 -8.08 -13.87 11.17
CA ARG A 127 -8.30 -13.13 12.42
C ARG A 127 -8.15 -11.62 12.23
N GLY A 128 -7.74 -11.18 11.03
CA GLY A 128 -7.45 -9.80 10.73
C GLY A 128 -6.03 -9.37 11.09
N ASP A 129 -5.17 -10.31 11.50
CA ASP A 129 -3.75 -10.02 11.67
C ASP A 129 -3.13 -9.70 10.31
N LEU A 130 -2.13 -8.84 10.30
CA LEU A 130 -1.47 -8.39 9.10
C LEU A 130 -0.07 -8.99 9.00
N ASP A 131 0.20 -9.70 7.91
CA ASP A 131 1.51 -10.24 7.60
C ASP A 131 2.16 -9.41 6.49
N THR A 132 3.43 -9.02 6.67
CA THR A 132 4.22 -8.27 5.70
C THR A 132 5.50 -9.00 5.37
N THR A 133 5.92 -8.96 4.10
CA THR A 133 7.24 -9.43 3.69
C THR A 133 8.09 -8.28 3.22
N GLU A 134 9.39 -8.40 3.40
CA GLU A 134 10.37 -7.42 2.98
C GLU A 134 11.30 -8.00 1.93
N THR A 135 11.59 -7.21 0.92
CA THR A 135 12.52 -7.55 -0.16
C THR A 135 13.90 -6.94 0.05
N TYR A 136 14.78 -7.06 -0.93
CA TYR A 136 16.15 -6.57 -0.88
C TYR A 136 16.88 -7.03 0.39
N GLU A 137 17.43 -6.10 1.14
CA GLU A 137 18.18 -6.39 2.37
C GLU A 137 17.28 -6.55 3.61
N GLY A 138 15.98 -6.30 3.51
CA GLY A 138 15.01 -6.54 4.58
C GLY A 138 14.95 -8.02 4.94
N LYS A 139 14.69 -8.89 3.95
CA LYS A 139 14.75 -10.36 4.04
C LYS A 139 14.01 -10.94 5.24
N ARG A 140 12.84 -10.40 5.58
CA ARG A 140 12.07 -10.90 6.73
C ARG A 140 10.57 -10.88 6.47
N LEU A 141 9.87 -11.59 7.35
CA LEU A 141 8.42 -11.55 7.49
C LEU A 141 8.11 -10.96 8.87
N GLN A 142 7.13 -10.07 8.94
CA GLN A 142 6.60 -9.56 10.19
C GLN A 142 5.09 -9.82 10.27
N LYS A 143 4.62 -10.13 11.47
CA LYS A 143 3.20 -10.27 11.79
C LYS A 143 2.77 -9.19 12.77
N PHE A 144 1.72 -8.46 12.41
CA PHE A 144 1.09 -7.44 13.25
C PHE A 144 -0.26 -7.99 13.73
N VAL A 145 -0.39 -8.18 15.03
CA VAL A 145 -1.60 -8.76 15.63
C VAL A 145 -2.68 -7.69 15.74
N TYR A 146 -3.85 -7.95 15.16
CA TYR A 146 -4.99 -7.05 15.24
C TYR A 146 -5.52 -6.94 16.68
N LYS A 147 -5.66 -5.73 17.17
CA LYS A 147 -6.13 -5.42 18.54
C LYS A 147 -7.48 -4.68 18.58
N GLY A 148 -8.12 -4.55 17.42
CA GLY A 148 -9.33 -3.74 17.29
C GLY A 148 -9.04 -2.34 16.75
N LEU A 149 -10.10 -1.54 16.63
CA LEU A 149 -10.03 -0.15 16.20
C LEU A 149 -9.81 0.76 17.41
N GLY A 150 -9.04 1.81 17.20
CA GLY A 150 -8.80 2.84 18.20
C GLY A 150 -8.62 4.22 17.55
N PRO A 151 -8.56 5.28 18.35
CA PRO A 151 -8.29 6.61 17.83
C PRO A 151 -6.88 6.66 17.24
N VAL A 152 -6.72 7.36 16.11
CA VAL A 152 -5.41 7.68 15.55
C VAL A 152 -4.78 8.77 16.40
N THR A 153 -3.77 8.42 17.19
CA THR A 153 -3.08 9.36 18.08
C THR A 153 -1.83 9.95 17.47
N THR A 154 -1.21 9.22 16.53
CA THR A 154 0.00 9.64 15.82
C THR A 154 0.04 8.96 14.45
N GLN A 155 0.73 9.58 13.50
CA GLN A 155 1.00 9.03 12.17
C GLN A 155 2.47 8.62 12.08
N ASP A 156 2.78 7.71 11.14
CA ASP A 156 4.14 7.25 10.84
C ASP A 156 4.89 6.69 12.08
N GLN A 157 4.17 5.97 12.91
CA GLN A 157 4.77 5.34 14.09
C GLN A 157 5.46 4.03 13.75
N GLY A 158 6.76 3.98 14.02
CA GLY A 158 7.46 2.73 14.26
C GLY A 158 7.08 2.12 15.64
N THR A 159 7.64 0.96 15.94
CA THR A 159 7.47 0.34 17.26
C THR A 159 8.17 1.18 18.31
N LEU A 160 7.42 1.71 19.26
CA LEU A 160 8.01 2.38 20.42
C LEU A 160 8.65 1.33 21.33
N TRP A 161 9.94 1.48 21.61
CA TRP A 161 10.58 0.69 22.63
C TRP A 161 9.93 0.94 23.99
N PRO A 162 9.64 -0.10 24.77
CA PRO A 162 9.19 0.11 26.12
C PRO A 162 10.25 0.92 26.87
N LYS A 163 9.85 2.01 27.51
CA LYS A 163 10.76 2.75 28.39
C LYS A 163 11.24 1.78 29.47
N ARG A 164 12.55 1.60 29.54
CA ARG A 164 13.20 0.86 30.63
C ARG A 164 13.07 1.60 31.94
#